data_cdef1cacd1d51634ee44c7352632d4e2
#
_entry.id   cdef1cacd1d51634ee44c7352632d4e2
#
_cell.length_a   1.000
_cell.length_b   1.000
_cell.length_c   1.000
_cell.angle_alpha   90.00
_cell.angle_beta   90.00
_cell.angle_gamma   90.00
#
_symmetry.space_group_name_H-M   'P 1'
#
loop_
_entity.id
_entity.type
_entity.pdbx_description
1 polymer ?
#
loop_
_entity_poly.entity_id
_entity_poly.type
_entity_poly.pdbx_seq_one_letter_code
_entity_poly.pdbx_strand_id
1 'polypeptide(L)'
;MPTYNERENLPVAVERLTALPVADLHVLVVDDNSPDGTGEVADKLAADLPNVVSVLHRTEKDGLGRAYIAGITKALDEGADVVIQMDADLSHPAEVIPAMLEKLETSGAGVVLGSRYVPGGSTADEWKWHRKALSAWANFYVNLILRLGVKDATAGFKAWEADTLRAIDVASIKSNGYSFQVEMNYRTVKKGIAIAEVPIRFEERTKGASKMTLKVQLESAAMPWKLLFGRAV
;
A
#
# COMPACT_ATOMS: atom_id res chain seq x y z
N MET A 1 -1.40 -8.26 0.48
CA MET A 1 -2.40 -7.61 1.36
C MET A 1 -2.08 -7.97 2.81
N PRO A 2 -1.50 -7.07 3.62
CA PRO A 2 -1.23 -7.31 5.05
C PRO A 2 -2.50 -7.27 5.87
N THR A 3 -2.58 -8.14 6.90
CA THR A 3 -3.71 -8.23 7.84
C THR A 3 -3.24 -8.21 9.29
N TYR A 4 -3.98 -7.52 10.13
CA TYR A 4 -3.89 -7.61 11.59
C TYR A 4 -5.21 -7.20 12.24
N ASN A 5 -5.97 -8.16 12.75
CA ASN A 5 -7.33 -7.99 13.26
C ASN A 5 -8.31 -7.53 12.18
N GLU A 6 -8.31 -8.24 11.06
CA GLU A 6 -9.15 -7.97 9.88
C GLU A 6 -10.13 -9.12 9.58
N ARG A 7 -10.48 -9.94 10.58
CA ARG A 7 -11.29 -11.13 10.45
C ARG A 7 -12.59 -10.91 9.67
N GLU A 8 -13.25 -9.76 9.88
CA GLU A 8 -14.53 -9.46 9.23
C GLU A 8 -14.36 -8.80 7.85
N ASN A 9 -13.27 -8.05 7.64
CA ASN A 9 -13.01 -7.36 6.38
C ASN A 9 -12.38 -8.27 5.33
N LEU A 10 -11.52 -9.22 5.75
CA LEU A 10 -10.75 -10.07 4.86
C LEU A 10 -11.60 -10.85 3.85
N PRO A 11 -12.71 -11.53 4.23
CA PRO A 11 -13.56 -12.24 3.26
C PRO A 11 -14.13 -11.31 2.18
N VAL A 12 -14.57 -10.12 2.59
CA VAL A 12 -15.15 -9.13 1.67
C VAL A 12 -14.08 -8.58 0.72
N ALA A 13 -12.87 -8.33 1.23
CA ALA A 13 -11.76 -7.88 0.39
C ALA A 13 -11.38 -8.94 -0.66
N VAL A 14 -11.28 -10.20 -0.27
CA VAL A 14 -10.98 -11.33 -1.18
C VAL A 14 -12.10 -11.49 -2.21
N GLU A 15 -13.38 -11.46 -1.81
CA GLU A 15 -14.51 -11.54 -2.72
C GLU A 15 -14.47 -10.43 -3.78
N ARG A 16 -14.23 -9.17 -3.38
CA ARG A 16 -14.12 -8.05 -4.32
C ARG A 16 -12.95 -8.21 -5.29
N LEU A 17 -11.80 -8.69 -4.80
CA LEU A 17 -10.62 -8.91 -5.63
C LEU A 17 -10.84 -10.02 -6.65
N THR A 18 -11.42 -11.15 -6.23
CA THR A 18 -11.63 -12.30 -7.11
C THR A 18 -12.75 -12.09 -8.14
N ALA A 19 -13.63 -11.10 -7.91
CA ALA A 19 -14.66 -10.69 -8.86
C ALA A 19 -14.13 -9.76 -9.98
N LEU A 20 -12.88 -9.26 -9.88
CA LEU A 20 -12.31 -8.36 -10.88
C LEU A 20 -12.03 -9.07 -12.20
N PRO A 21 -12.23 -8.40 -13.35
CA PRO A 21 -11.87 -8.94 -14.68
C PRO A 21 -10.35 -8.82 -14.93
N VAL A 22 -9.56 -9.42 -14.05
CA VAL A 22 -8.09 -9.41 -14.13
C VAL A 22 -7.62 -10.86 -14.27
N ALA A 23 -6.93 -11.15 -15.37
CA ALA A 23 -6.37 -12.48 -15.59
C ALA A 23 -5.22 -12.74 -14.60
N ASP A 24 -5.05 -14.01 -14.22
CA ASP A 24 -3.96 -14.50 -13.38
C ASP A 24 -3.81 -13.74 -12.03
N LEU A 25 -4.93 -13.19 -11.53
CA LEU A 25 -4.95 -12.50 -10.26
C LEU A 25 -4.74 -13.50 -9.11
N HIS A 26 -3.74 -13.23 -8.27
CA HIS A 26 -3.47 -13.99 -7.05
C HIS A 26 -3.48 -13.09 -5.83
N VAL A 27 -4.17 -13.49 -4.77
CA VAL A 27 -4.27 -12.75 -3.51
C VAL A 27 -3.37 -13.39 -2.47
N LEU A 28 -2.24 -12.73 -2.16
CA LEU A 28 -1.38 -13.11 -1.05
C LEU A 28 -1.79 -12.34 0.21
N VAL A 29 -2.38 -13.05 1.16
CA VAL A 29 -2.67 -12.54 2.51
C VAL A 29 -1.41 -12.66 3.37
N VAL A 30 -1.02 -11.58 4.06
CA VAL A 30 0.14 -11.57 4.96
C VAL A 30 -0.37 -11.31 6.37
N ASP A 31 -0.55 -12.35 7.16
CA ASP A 31 -1.09 -12.22 8.51
C ASP A 31 0.01 -12.01 9.56
N ASP A 32 -0.07 -10.89 10.28
CA ASP A 32 0.86 -10.49 11.33
C ASP A 32 0.53 -11.12 12.70
N ASN A 33 0.23 -12.44 12.71
CA ASN A 33 -0.15 -13.19 13.90
C ASN A 33 -1.34 -12.56 14.61
N SER A 34 -2.44 -12.42 13.88
CA SER A 34 -3.68 -11.81 14.38
C SER A 34 -4.32 -12.62 15.48
N PRO A 35 -4.62 -12.05 16.67
CA PRO A 35 -5.23 -12.77 17.78
C PRO A 35 -6.75 -12.94 17.66
N ASP A 36 -7.39 -12.34 16.65
CA ASP A 36 -8.86 -12.35 16.46
C ASP A 36 -9.37 -13.49 15.57
N GLY A 37 -8.47 -14.36 15.07
CA GLY A 37 -8.83 -15.43 14.15
C GLY A 37 -8.75 -15.04 12.66
N THR A 38 -8.13 -13.91 12.33
CA THR A 38 -7.90 -13.51 10.92
C THR A 38 -7.09 -14.56 10.16
N GLY A 39 -6.07 -15.16 10.80
CA GLY A 39 -5.22 -16.17 10.18
C GLY A 39 -6.02 -17.42 9.79
N GLU A 40 -6.91 -17.91 10.66
CA GLU A 40 -7.77 -19.08 10.38
C GLU A 40 -8.77 -18.78 9.25
N VAL A 41 -9.26 -17.54 9.17
CA VAL A 41 -10.12 -17.11 8.06
C VAL A 41 -9.31 -17.07 6.76
N ALA A 42 -8.07 -16.60 6.79
CA ALA A 42 -7.19 -16.59 5.63
C ALA A 42 -6.89 -18.01 5.12
N ASP A 43 -6.59 -18.95 6.02
CA ASP A 43 -6.34 -20.36 5.68
C ASP A 43 -7.58 -21.00 5.04
N LYS A 44 -8.76 -20.71 5.57
CA LYS A 44 -10.01 -21.18 4.98
C LYS A 44 -10.20 -20.63 3.56
N LEU A 45 -9.99 -19.33 3.34
CA LEU A 45 -10.10 -18.74 2.02
C LEU A 45 -9.10 -19.35 1.03
N ALA A 46 -7.88 -19.64 1.48
CA ALA A 46 -6.88 -20.32 0.64
C ALA A 46 -7.29 -21.76 0.30
N ALA A 47 -7.94 -22.48 1.23
CA ALA A 47 -8.46 -23.81 0.98
C ALA A 47 -9.67 -23.80 0.03
N ASP A 48 -10.56 -22.81 0.16
CA ASP A 48 -11.77 -22.66 -0.66
C ASP A 48 -11.44 -22.15 -2.08
N LEU A 49 -10.36 -21.39 -2.24
CA LEU A 49 -9.91 -20.77 -3.49
C LEU A 49 -8.44 -21.15 -3.83
N PRO A 50 -8.16 -22.44 -4.05
CA PRO A 50 -6.81 -22.91 -4.33
C PRO A 50 -6.27 -22.27 -5.63
N ASN A 51 -4.98 -21.93 -5.64
CA ASN A 51 -4.30 -21.21 -6.71
C ASN A 51 -4.72 -19.73 -6.92
N VAL A 52 -5.73 -19.24 -6.20
CA VAL A 52 -6.18 -17.84 -6.24
C VAL A 52 -5.80 -17.11 -4.97
N VAL A 53 -5.88 -17.78 -3.83
CA VAL A 53 -5.51 -17.20 -2.52
C VAL A 53 -4.41 -18.01 -1.87
N SER A 54 -3.41 -17.33 -1.33
CA SER A 54 -2.39 -17.95 -0.47
C SER A 54 -2.16 -17.10 0.79
N VAL A 55 -1.55 -17.72 1.79
CA VAL A 55 -1.30 -17.07 3.08
C VAL A 55 0.19 -17.12 3.43
N LEU A 56 0.70 -16.01 3.94
CA LEU A 56 1.97 -15.92 4.59
C LEU A 56 1.74 -15.54 6.06
N HIS A 57 1.86 -16.51 6.95
CA HIS A 57 1.81 -16.25 8.38
C HIS A 57 3.15 -15.71 8.87
N ARG A 58 3.12 -14.56 9.53
CA ARG A 58 4.27 -14.02 10.24
C ARG A 58 4.17 -14.37 11.73
N THR A 59 5.29 -14.48 12.40
CA THR A 59 5.35 -14.89 13.81
C THR A 59 4.97 -13.78 14.78
N GLU A 60 5.11 -12.53 14.35
CA GLU A 60 4.86 -11.36 15.18
C GLU A 60 4.48 -10.12 14.35
N LYS A 61 3.80 -9.18 15.00
CA LYS A 61 3.50 -7.87 14.42
C LYS A 61 4.69 -6.92 14.61
N ASP A 62 5.47 -6.74 13.56
CA ASP A 62 6.64 -5.84 13.52
C ASP A 62 6.40 -4.60 12.62
N GLY A 63 5.13 -4.23 12.43
CA GLY A 63 4.70 -3.06 11.68
C GLY A 63 4.39 -3.31 10.21
N LEU A 64 3.54 -2.41 9.68
CA LEU A 64 2.95 -2.51 8.34
C LEU A 64 3.99 -2.61 7.22
N GLY A 65 5.08 -1.82 7.30
CA GLY A 65 6.15 -1.86 6.30
C GLY A 65 6.81 -3.24 6.21
N ARG A 66 7.02 -3.90 7.35
CA ARG A 66 7.60 -5.25 7.38
C ARG A 66 6.68 -6.31 6.78
N ALA A 67 5.38 -6.19 7.03
CA ALA A 67 4.39 -7.07 6.40
C ALA A 67 4.35 -6.88 4.88
N TYR A 68 4.38 -5.63 4.41
CA TYR A 68 4.49 -5.37 2.97
C TYR A 68 5.78 -5.91 2.36
N ILE A 69 6.94 -5.70 2.99
CA ILE A 69 8.22 -6.23 2.50
C ILE A 69 8.15 -7.75 2.38
N ALA A 70 7.67 -8.45 3.41
CA ALA A 70 7.55 -9.90 3.39
C ALA A 70 6.65 -10.39 2.25
N GLY A 71 5.47 -9.77 2.08
CA GLY A 71 4.55 -10.13 1.01
C GLY A 71 5.08 -9.81 -0.38
N ILE A 72 5.68 -8.64 -0.58
CA ILE A 72 6.27 -8.24 -1.86
C ILE A 72 7.43 -9.18 -2.22
N THR A 73 8.34 -9.47 -1.27
CA THR A 73 9.46 -10.39 -1.52
C THR A 73 8.95 -11.77 -1.94
N LYS A 74 7.97 -12.33 -1.22
CA LYS A 74 7.36 -13.60 -1.58
C LYS A 74 6.72 -13.57 -2.97
N ALA A 75 5.97 -12.52 -3.30
CA ALA A 75 5.36 -12.38 -4.62
C ALA A 75 6.40 -12.31 -5.76
N LEU A 76 7.51 -11.59 -5.54
CA LEU A 76 8.62 -11.51 -6.50
C LEU A 76 9.36 -12.85 -6.66
N ASP A 77 9.53 -13.61 -5.58
CA ASP A 77 10.15 -14.93 -5.59
C ASP A 77 9.27 -15.98 -6.28
N GLU A 78 7.95 -15.79 -6.24
CA GLU A 78 6.96 -16.61 -6.94
C GLU A 78 6.73 -16.17 -8.40
N GLY A 79 7.45 -15.15 -8.87
CA GLY A 79 7.46 -14.75 -10.28
C GLY A 79 6.35 -13.79 -10.67
N ALA A 80 5.77 -13.03 -9.74
CA ALA A 80 4.80 -12.00 -10.08
C ALA A 80 5.43 -10.92 -10.99
N ASP A 81 4.75 -10.57 -12.07
CA ASP A 81 5.13 -9.48 -12.98
C ASP A 81 4.68 -8.12 -12.44
N VAL A 82 3.51 -8.09 -11.80
CA VAL A 82 2.93 -6.90 -11.18
C VAL A 82 2.49 -7.22 -9.75
N VAL A 83 2.77 -6.31 -8.83
CA VAL A 83 2.34 -6.43 -7.43
C VAL A 83 1.38 -5.30 -7.07
N ILE A 84 0.16 -5.66 -6.68
CA ILE A 84 -0.81 -4.72 -6.12
C ILE A 84 -0.62 -4.64 -4.60
N GLN A 85 -0.22 -3.48 -4.12
CA GLN A 85 -0.11 -3.16 -2.71
C GLN A 85 -1.40 -2.49 -2.23
N MET A 86 -2.11 -3.10 -1.27
CA MET A 86 -3.35 -2.56 -0.70
C MET A 86 -3.57 -3.03 0.73
N ASP A 87 -4.33 -2.26 1.51
CA ASP A 87 -4.76 -2.63 2.85
C ASP A 87 -6.02 -3.51 2.80
N ALA A 88 -6.26 -4.30 3.85
CA ALA A 88 -7.41 -5.21 3.96
C ALA A 88 -8.66 -4.56 4.57
N ASP A 89 -8.60 -3.30 5.01
CA ASP A 89 -9.63 -2.58 5.77
C ASP A 89 -10.76 -1.98 4.91
N LEU A 90 -10.81 -2.35 3.63
CA LEU A 90 -11.79 -1.91 2.63
C LEU A 90 -11.73 -0.41 2.30
N SER A 91 -10.71 0.32 2.74
CA SER A 91 -10.54 1.73 2.40
C SER A 91 -10.04 1.98 0.97
N HIS A 92 -9.44 0.97 0.35
CA HIS A 92 -8.96 1.00 -1.03
C HIS A 92 -10.01 0.35 -1.96
N PRO A 93 -10.49 1.08 -2.98
CA PRO A 93 -11.47 0.55 -3.93
C PRO A 93 -10.80 -0.46 -4.88
N ALA A 94 -11.05 -1.76 -4.66
CA ALA A 94 -10.48 -2.83 -5.48
C ALA A 94 -10.84 -2.67 -6.97
N GLU A 95 -12.00 -2.11 -7.26
CA GLU A 95 -12.56 -1.90 -8.60
C GLU A 95 -11.71 -0.96 -9.46
N VAL A 96 -10.78 -0.21 -8.86
CA VAL A 96 -9.84 0.66 -9.58
C VAL A 96 -8.60 -0.11 -10.09
N ILE A 97 -8.36 -1.34 -9.61
CA ILE A 97 -7.19 -2.14 -10.02
C ILE A 97 -7.07 -2.28 -11.55
N PRO A 98 -8.13 -2.60 -12.32
CA PRO A 98 -8.02 -2.67 -13.78
C PRO A 98 -7.51 -1.36 -14.40
N ALA A 99 -7.99 -0.20 -13.94
CA ALA A 99 -7.52 1.10 -14.43
C ALA A 99 -6.07 1.40 -14.00
N MET A 100 -5.63 0.91 -12.83
CA MET A 100 -4.23 1.01 -12.42
C MET A 100 -3.31 0.16 -13.31
N LEU A 101 -3.73 -1.05 -13.66
CA LEU A 101 -2.99 -1.94 -14.56
C LEU A 101 -2.89 -1.36 -15.97
N GLU A 102 -4.01 -0.90 -16.54
CA GLU A 102 -4.02 -0.20 -17.84
C GLU A 102 -3.09 1.02 -17.83
N LYS A 103 -3.14 1.81 -16.76
CA LYS A 103 -2.26 2.98 -16.60
C LYS A 103 -0.79 2.57 -16.50
N LEU A 104 -0.47 1.49 -15.80
CA LEU A 104 0.88 0.96 -15.68
C LEU A 104 1.43 0.56 -17.05
N GLU A 105 0.65 -0.18 -17.83
CA GLU A 105 1.00 -0.64 -19.17
C GLU A 105 1.19 0.51 -20.17
N THR A 106 0.31 1.53 -20.13
CA THR A 106 0.26 2.58 -21.16
C THR A 106 1.14 3.79 -20.87
N SER A 107 1.55 4.02 -19.61
CA SER A 107 2.28 5.25 -19.23
C SER A 107 3.79 5.13 -19.26
N GLY A 108 4.34 3.91 -19.28
CA GLY A 108 5.76 3.67 -19.09
C GLY A 108 6.26 4.00 -17.66
N ALA A 109 5.33 4.11 -16.69
CA ALA A 109 5.66 4.28 -15.28
C ALA A 109 5.96 2.92 -14.64
N GLY A 110 6.92 2.84 -13.73
CA GLY A 110 7.21 1.62 -12.98
C GLY A 110 6.28 1.41 -11.77
N VAL A 111 5.45 2.41 -11.45
CA VAL A 111 4.42 2.33 -10.41
C VAL A 111 3.26 3.28 -10.69
N VAL A 112 2.05 2.84 -10.36
CA VAL A 112 0.83 3.66 -10.38
C VAL A 112 0.26 3.76 -8.97
N LEU A 113 0.01 4.99 -8.51
CA LEU A 113 -0.60 5.27 -7.22
C LEU A 113 -2.12 5.47 -7.38
N GLY A 114 -2.90 4.87 -6.49
CA GLY A 114 -4.29 5.26 -6.26
C GLY A 114 -4.30 6.56 -5.44
N SER A 115 -4.58 7.68 -6.08
CA SER A 115 -4.41 9.03 -5.54
C SER A 115 -5.72 9.69 -5.16
N ARG A 116 -5.75 10.27 -3.97
CA ARG A 116 -6.88 11.07 -3.44
C ARG A 116 -6.87 12.52 -3.94
N TYR A 117 -5.75 12.98 -4.51
CA TYR A 117 -5.46 14.38 -4.77
C TYR A 117 -5.30 14.75 -6.25
N VAL A 118 -5.43 13.78 -7.15
CA VAL A 118 -5.55 14.08 -8.60
C VAL A 118 -7.00 14.40 -8.96
N PRO A 119 -7.26 15.07 -10.10
CA PRO A 119 -8.63 15.32 -10.56
C PRO A 119 -9.47 14.05 -10.59
N GLY A 120 -10.63 14.06 -9.94
CA GLY A 120 -11.49 12.88 -9.75
C GLY A 120 -11.21 12.08 -8.48
N GLY A 121 -10.09 12.31 -7.81
CA GLY A 121 -9.79 11.69 -6.51
C GLY A 121 -10.52 12.39 -5.36
N SER A 122 -10.82 11.64 -4.29
CA SER A 122 -11.50 12.16 -3.10
C SER A 122 -11.24 11.32 -1.87
N THR A 123 -11.65 11.85 -0.72
CA THR A 123 -11.70 11.12 0.56
C THR A 123 -13.15 10.97 1.00
N ALA A 124 -13.44 9.99 1.82
CA ALA A 124 -14.75 9.81 2.44
C ALA A 124 -15.29 11.12 3.04
N ASP A 125 -16.61 11.32 2.96
CA ASP A 125 -17.27 12.55 3.40
C ASP A 125 -17.15 12.75 4.92
N GLU A 126 -17.04 11.66 5.68
CA GLU A 126 -16.87 11.60 7.14
C GLU A 126 -15.54 12.20 7.62
N TRP A 127 -14.58 12.37 6.71
CA TRP A 127 -13.31 12.99 7.08
C TRP A 127 -13.50 14.45 7.49
N LYS A 128 -13.24 14.74 8.74
CA LYS A 128 -13.27 16.10 9.28
C LYS A 128 -12.28 16.99 8.53
N TRP A 129 -12.63 18.24 8.34
CA TRP A 129 -11.84 19.21 7.57
C TRP A 129 -10.37 19.30 8.03
N HIS A 130 -10.11 19.23 9.34
CA HIS A 130 -8.74 19.29 9.89
C HIS A 130 -7.91 18.07 9.51
N ARG A 131 -8.53 16.87 9.38
CA ARG A 131 -7.87 15.66 8.91
C ARG A 131 -7.52 15.79 7.42
N LYS A 132 -8.42 16.35 6.62
CA LYS A 132 -8.17 16.65 5.20
C LYS A 132 -7.03 17.65 5.05
N ALA A 133 -7.04 18.74 5.83
CA ALA A 133 -5.99 19.78 5.81
C ALA A 133 -4.62 19.21 6.23
N LEU A 134 -4.56 18.42 7.30
CA LEU A 134 -3.32 17.80 7.76
C LEU A 134 -2.75 16.84 6.72
N SER A 135 -3.60 16.02 6.09
CA SER A 135 -3.16 15.08 5.05
C SER A 135 -2.64 15.82 3.80
N ALA A 136 -3.33 16.87 3.36
CA ALA A 136 -2.89 17.70 2.24
C ALA A 136 -1.56 18.41 2.55
N TRP A 137 -1.42 18.96 3.78
CA TRP A 137 -0.18 19.59 4.23
C TRP A 137 0.99 18.58 4.28
N ALA A 138 0.76 17.38 4.80
CA ALA A 138 1.79 16.33 4.83
C ALA A 138 2.26 15.95 3.43
N ASN A 139 1.35 15.82 2.47
CA ASN A 139 1.70 15.58 1.07
C ASN A 139 2.50 16.73 0.45
N PHE A 140 2.09 17.97 0.69
CA PHE A 140 2.83 19.15 0.24
C PHE A 140 4.24 19.20 0.83
N TYR A 141 4.35 18.99 2.15
CA TYR A 141 5.62 19.00 2.88
C TYR A 141 6.60 17.95 2.35
N VAL A 142 6.15 16.71 2.17
CA VAL A 142 6.95 15.61 1.64
C VAL A 142 7.42 15.92 0.23
N ASN A 143 6.52 16.37 -0.64
CA ASN A 143 6.85 16.73 -2.02
C ASN A 143 7.83 17.91 -2.11
N LEU A 144 7.70 18.91 -1.24
CA LEU A 144 8.60 20.06 -1.20
C LEU A 144 10.05 19.64 -0.90
N ILE A 145 10.22 18.70 0.06
CA ILE A 145 11.55 18.26 0.50
C ILE A 145 12.14 17.24 -0.47
N LEU A 146 11.37 16.21 -0.85
CA LEU A 146 11.87 15.07 -1.61
C LEU A 146 11.69 15.23 -3.13
N ARG A 147 10.92 16.23 -3.57
CA ARG A 147 10.63 16.51 -4.99
C ARG A 147 10.12 15.29 -5.74
N LEU A 148 9.16 14.58 -5.15
CA LEU A 148 8.62 13.33 -5.71
C LEU A 148 7.82 13.53 -6.99
N GLY A 149 7.25 14.72 -7.20
CA GLY A 149 6.46 15.04 -8.38
C GLY A 149 5.08 14.35 -8.42
N VAL A 150 4.61 13.78 -7.30
CA VAL A 150 3.30 13.12 -7.17
C VAL A 150 2.32 13.95 -6.34
N LYS A 151 1.02 13.76 -6.53
CA LYS A 151 -0.01 14.46 -5.73
C LYS A 151 -0.28 13.76 -4.40
N ASP A 152 -0.15 12.43 -4.35
CA ASP A 152 -0.38 11.62 -3.15
C ASP A 152 0.85 10.81 -2.74
N ALA A 153 1.82 11.47 -2.12
CA ALA A 153 3.07 10.86 -1.66
C ALA A 153 2.88 9.79 -0.58
N THR A 154 1.74 9.82 0.12
CA THR A 154 1.41 8.92 1.24
C THR A 154 0.44 7.80 0.86
N ALA A 155 0.07 7.68 -0.42
CA ALA A 155 -0.81 6.63 -0.89
C ALA A 155 -0.28 5.24 -0.53
N GLY A 156 -1.15 4.40 0.05
CA GLY A 156 -0.87 2.99 0.36
C GLY A 156 -1.29 2.03 -0.74
N PHE A 157 -2.16 2.46 -1.64
CA PHE A 157 -2.69 1.68 -2.75
C PHE A 157 -1.84 1.91 -4.00
N LYS A 158 -1.16 0.87 -4.47
CA LYS A 158 -0.20 0.99 -5.58
C LYS A 158 -0.17 -0.26 -6.44
N ALA A 159 0.02 -0.07 -7.73
CA ALA A 159 0.37 -1.12 -8.68
C ALA A 159 1.84 -0.95 -9.10
N TRP A 160 2.66 -1.96 -8.86
CA TRP A 160 4.10 -1.94 -9.07
C TRP A 160 4.50 -2.92 -10.16
N GLU A 161 5.34 -2.49 -11.09
CA GLU A 161 6.13 -3.44 -11.88
C GLU A 161 7.14 -4.16 -10.98
N ALA A 162 7.28 -5.48 -11.16
CA ALA A 162 8.23 -6.28 -10.40
C ALA A 162 9.67 -5.76 -10.52
N ASP A 163 10.08 -5.33 -11.70
CA ASP A 163 11.41 -4.80 -11.93
C ASP A 163 11.67 -3.49 -11.20
N THR A 164 10.64 -2.65 -11.04
CA THR A 164 10.72 -1.45 -10.21
C THR A 164 10.97 -1.81 -8.75
N LEU A 165 10.25 -2.78 -8.20
CA LEU A 165 10.44 -3.25 -6.81
C LEU A 165 11.84 -3.83 -6.58
N ARG A 166 12.37 -4.58 -7.56
CA ARG A 166 13.76 -5.07 -7.54
C ARG A 166 14.77 -3.91 -7.61
N ALA A 167 14.54 -2.96 -8.52
CA ALA A 167 15.44 -1.82 -8.73
C ALA A 167 15.56 -0.90 -7.50
N ILE A 168 14.46 -0.73 -6.73
CA ILE A 168 14.47 0.06 -5.49
C ILE A 168 14.98 -0.71 -4.28
N ASP A 169 15.27 -2.01 -4.44
CA ASP A 169 15.72 -2.91 -3.36
C ASP A 169 14.75 -2.86 -2.15
N VAL A 170 13.51 -3.26 -2.41
CA VAL A 170 12.41 -3.18 -1.42
C VAL A 170 12.75 -3.90 -0.11
N ALA A 171 13.52 -4.99 -0.18
CA ALA A 171 13.92 -5.77 0.98
C ALA A 171 14.83 -4.99 1.95
N SER A 172 15.59 -4.01 1.46
CA SER A 172 16.49 -3.17 2.27
C SER A 172 15.79 -2.01 2.98
N ILE A 173 14.50 -1.77 2.73
CA ILE A 173 13.75 -0.67 3.35
C ILE A 173 13.59 -0.95 4.85
N LYS A 174 13.94 0.05 5.68
CA LYS A 174 13.85 -0.05 7.14
C LYS A 174 12.71 0.75 7.74
N SER A 175 12.16 1.71 7.01
CA SER A 175 11.06 2.54 7.50
C SER A 175 9.75 1.77 7.62
N ASN A 176 8.88 2.24 8.51
CA ASN A 176 7.60 1.63 8.83
C ASN A 176 6.42 2.60 8.67
N GLY A 177 5.21 2.08 8.64
CA GLY A 177 3.98 2.88 8.57
C GLY A 177 3.95 3.80 7.34
N TYR A 178 3.60 5.06 7.53
CA TYR A 178 3.54 6.06 6.45
C TYR A 178 4.91 6.37 5.84
N SER A 179 5.97 6.28 6.64
CA SER A 179 7.34 6.50 6.18
C SER A 179 7.76 5.49 5.14
N PHE A 180 7.30 4.25 5.25
CA PHE A 180 7.51 3.19 4.27
C PHE A 180 7.00 3.60 2.87
N GLN A 181 5.78 4.14 2.79
CA GLN A 181 5.17 4.55 1.53
C GLN A 181 5.97 5.67 0.84
N VAL A 182 6.43 6.62 1.63
CA VAL A 182 7.23 7.76 1.12
C VAL A 182 8.63 7.31 0.69
N GLU A 183 9.28 6.42 1.45
CA GLU A 183 10.60 5.89 1.10
C GLU A 183 10.55 5.11 -0.21
N MET A 184 9.53 4.27 -0.43
CA MET A 184 9.35 3.56 -1.70
C MET A 184 9.26 4.54 -2.88
N ASN A 185 8.40 5.57 -2.78
CA ASN A 185 8.26 6.58 -3.82
C ASN A 185 9.57 7.34 -4.04
N TYR A 186 10.28 7.71 -2.97
CA TYR A 186 11.55 8.42 -3.06
C TYR A 186 12.63 7.59 -3.76
N ARG A 187 12.76 6.30 -3.41
CA ARG A 187 13.71 5.39 -4.07
C ARG A 187 13.38 5.23 -5.56
N THR A 188 12.08 5.16 -5.92
CA THR A 188 11.63 5.09 -7.31
C THR A 188 12.09 6.31 -8.10
N VAL A 189 11.81 7.51 -7.59
CA VAL A 189 12.24 8.77 -8.23
C VAL A 189 13.76 8.87 -8.31
N LYS A 190 14.49 8.45 -7.28
CA LYS A 190 15.96 8.43 -7.27
C LYS A 190 16.58 7.49 -8.32
N LYS A 191 15.85 6.46 -8.70
CA LYS A 191 16.24 5.55 -9.80
C LYS A 191 15.86 6.10 -11.18
N GLY A 192 15.23 7.28 -11.25
CA GLY A 192 14.75 7.86 -12.51
C GLY A 192 13.52 7.16 -13.08
N ILE A 193 12.84 6.34 -12.28
CA ILE A 193 11.65 5.61 -12.69
C ILE A 193 10.43 6.52 -12.49
N ALA A 194 9.57 6.59 -13.52
CA ALA A 194 8.37 7.42 -13.49
C ALA A 194 7.29 6.83 -12.56
N ILE A 195 6.53 7.72 -11.92
CA ILE A 195 5.36 7.39 -11.11
C ILE A 195 4.14 8.00 -11.78
N ALA A 196 3.09 7.21 -12.00
CA ALA A 196 1.80 7.69 -12.47
C ALA A 196 0.76 7.63 -11.35
N GLU A 197 -0.36 8.33 -11.53
CA GLU A 197 -1.45 8.35 -10.57
C GLU A 197 -2.80 8.15 -11.28
N VAL A 198 -3.70 7.43 -10.62
CA VAL A 198 -5.11 7.31 -10.99
C VAL A 198 -5.98 7.79 -9.84
N PRO A 199 -7.13 8.42 -10.11
CA PRO A 199 -8.01 8.89 -9.04
C PRO A 199 -8.66 7.72 -8.30
N ILE A 200 -8.72 7.85 -6.96
CA ILE A 200 -9.52 6.96 -6.11
C ILE A 200 -10.40 7.77 -5.18
N ARG A 201 -11.53 7.21 -4.79
CA ARG A 201 -12.26 7.60 -3.60
C ARG A 201 -11.78 6.74 -2.45
N PHE A 202 -11.09 7.33 -1.49
CA PHE A 202 -10.60 6.64 -0.30
C PHE A 202 -11.73 6.58 0.73
N GLU A 203 -12.20 5.38 1.05
CA GLU A 203 -13.32 5.19 1.98
C GLU A 203 -12.87 5.26 3.45
N GLU A 204 -13.80 5.53 4.35
CA GLU A 204 -13.55 5.40 5.79
C GLU A 204 -13.48 3.91 6.14
N ARG A 205 -12.56 3.57 7.04
CA ARG A 205 -12.47 2.20 7.56
C ARG A 205 -13.78 1.80 8.20
N THR A 206 -14.29 0.64 7.86
CA THR A 206 -15.52 0.14 8.47
C THR A 206 -15.34 -0.21 9.95
N LYS A 207 -14.12 -0.60 10.35
CA LYS A 207 -13.75 -0.93 11.75
C LYS A 207 -12.28 -0.59 12.00
N GLY A 208 -11.95 -0.25 13.26
CA GLY A 208 -10.59 0.05 13.71
C GLY A 208 -10.33 1.52 14.02
N ALA A 209 -9.41 1.79 14.95
CA ALA A 209 -9.01 3.15 15.34
C ALA A 209 -7.75 3.60 14.58
N SER A 210 -7.70 4.88 14.25
CA SER A 210 -6.48 5.48 13.65
C SER A 210 -5.30 5.40 14.63
N LYS A 211 -4.18 4.83 14.19
CA LYS A 211 -2.95 4.66 14.99
C LYS A 211 -2.01 5.88 14.95
N MET A 212 -2.51 7.05 14.50
CA MET A 212 -1.73 8.30 14.40
C MET A 212 -1.53 8.93 15.79
N THR A 213 -0.45 8.56 16.46
CA THR A 213 -0.01 9.23 17.71
C THR A 213 0.88 10.43 17.37
N LEU A 214 1.06 11.38 18.35
CA LEU A 214 1.99 12.50 18.21
C LEU A 214 3.42 12.03 17.90
N LYS A 215 3.85 10.92 18.48
CA LYS A 215 5.16 10.32 18.21
C LYS A 215 5.30 9.93 16.74
N VAL A 216 4.30 9.25 16.17
CA VAL A 216 4.26 8.87 14.76
C VAL A 216 4.27 10.10 13.84
N GLN A 217 3.56 11.17 14.21
CA GLN A 217 3.57 12.43 13.43
C GLN A 217 4.96 13.08 13.41
N LEU A 218 5.64 13.17 14.56
CA LEU A 218 6.98 13.73 14.66
C LEU A 218 8.03 12.90 13.90
N GLU A 219 7.97 11.57 14.04
CA GLU A 219 8.83 10.65 13.29
C GLU A 219 8.61 10.80 11.77
N SER A 220 7.35 10.90 11.34
CA SER A 220 6.98 11.11 9.92
C SER A 220 7.47 12.48 9.41
N ALA A 221 7.45 13.52 10.23
CA ALA A 221 7.96 14.85 9.86
C ALA A 221 9.49 14.89 9.70
N ALA A 222 10.22 14.11 10.47
CA ALA A 222 11.68 14.04 10.39
C ALA A 222 12.17 13.15 9.23
N MET A 223 11.35 12.22 8.77
CA MET A 223 11.74 11.19 7.82
C MET A 223 12.19 11.74 6.45
N PRO A 224 11.51 12.72 5.80
CA PRO A 224 11.97 13.26 4.53
C PRO A 224 13.40 13.80 4.58
N TRP A 225 13.77 14.44 5.68
CA TRP A 225 15.13 14.95 5.88
C TRP A 225 16.14 13.82 6.06
N LYS A 226 15.79 12.77 6.80
CA LYS A 226 16.65 11.58 6.93
C LYS A 226 16.91 10.93 5.57
N LEU A 227 15.89 10.77 4.74
CA LEU A 227 16.03 10.24 3.38
C LEU A 227 16.89 11.15 2.49
N LEU A 228 16.66 12.46 2.56
CA LEU A 228 17.40 13.43 1.74
C LEU A 228 18.90 13.42 2.06
N PHE A 229 19.26 13.30 3.33
CA PHE A 229 20.66 13.33 3.79
C PHE A 229 21.32 11.94 3.86
N GLY A 230 20.66 10.89 3.33
CA GLY A 230 21.21 9.53 3.29
C GLY A 230 21.43 8.89 4.66
N ARG A 231 20.83 9.43 5.73
CA ARG A 231 20.86 8.81 7.06
C ARG A 231 19.83 7.69 7.05
N ALA A 232 20.30 6.45 7.23
CA ALA A 232 19.40 5.30 7.33
C ALA A 232 18.28 5.58 8.36
N VAL A 233 17.04 5.34 7.95
CA VAL A 233 15.85 5.45 8.80
C VAL A 233 15.74 4.24 9.70
#